data_a0ac70cbd3815f974b310b53c2ec144f
#
_entry.id   a0ac70cbd3815f974b310b53c2ec144f
#
_cell.length_a   1.000
_cell.length_b   1.000
_cell.length_c   1.000
_cell.angle_alpha   90.00
_cell.angle_beta   90.00
_cell.angle_gamma   90.00
#
_symmetry.space_group_name_H-M   'P 1'
#
loop_
_entity.id
_entity.type
_entity.pdbx_description
1 polymer ?
#
loop_
_entity_poly.entity_id
_entity_poly.type
_entity_poly.pdbx_seq_one_letter_code
_entity_poly.pdbx_strand_id
1 'polypeptide(L)' 'MTLGQALKAADLVGSGGEAKVLIQSGEVLVNGDVETRRGRKLFPGDVIEVGDERLEVG' A
#
# COMPACT_ATOMS: atom_id res chain seq x y z
N MET A 1 4.80 7.08 -7.87
CA MET A 1 3.56 6.48 -7.31
C MET A 1 3.65 6.42 -5.80
N THR A 2 2.59 6.74 -5.11
CA THR A 2 2.56 6.61 -3.64
C THR A 2 1.87 5.33 -3.22
N LEU A 3 2.07 4.93 -1.96
CA LEU A 3 1.45 3.73 -1.41
C LEU A 3 -0.07 3.78 -1.53
N GLY A 4 -0.70 4.91 -1.19
CA GLY A 4 -2.14 5.05 -1.32
C GLY A 4 -2.63 4.91 -2.76
N GLN A 5 -1.87 5.46 -3.71
CA GLN A 5 -2.19 5.33 -5.13
C GLN A 5 -2.09 3.88 -5.60
N ALA A 6 -1.06 3.17 -5.13
CA ALA A 6 -0.86 1.78 -5.50
C ALA A 6 -2.00 0.88 -5.00
N LEU A 7 -2.47 1.10 -3.78
CA LEU A 7 -3.59 0.34 -3.22
C LEU A 7 -4.87 0.58 -3.99
N LYS A 8 -5.12 1.83 -4.40
CA LYS A 8 -6.28 2.15 -5.24
C LYS A 8 -6.17 1.52 -6.62
N ALA A 9 -5.00 1.63 -7.24
CA ALA A 9 -4.78 1.08 -8.58
C ALA A 9 -4.94 -0.44 -8.60
N ALA A 10 -4.59 -1.11 -7.51
CA ALA A 10 -4.73 -2.55 -7.37
C ALA A 10 -6.15 -2.97 -6.93
N ASP A 11 -7.04 -2.01 -6.76
CA ASP A 11 -8.43 -2.24 -6.34
C ASP A 11 -8.54 -2.90 -4.96
N LEU A 12 -7.54 -2.68 -4.11
CA LEU A 12 -7.57 -3.16 -2.73
C LEU A 12 -8.34 -2.22 -1.82
N VAL A 13 -8.49 -0.97 -2.24
CA VAL A 13 -9.32 0.03 -1.56
C VAL A 13 -10.12 0.80 -2.60
N GLY A 14 -11.27 1.33 -2.20
CA GLY A 14 -12.15 2.05 -3.11
C GLY A 14 -11.91 3.56 -3.17
N SER A 15 -11.19 4.11 -2.19
CA SER A 15 -10.99 5.55 -2.11
C SER A 15 -9.71 5.88 -1.36
N GLY A 16 -9.26 7.13 -1.45
CA GLY A 16 -8.11 7.60 -0.67
C GLY A 16 -8.35 7.55 0.83
N GLY A 17 -9.60 7.77 1.27
CA GLY A 17 -9.95 7.66 2.68
C GLY A 17 -9.82 6.23 3.20
N GLU A 18 -10.26 5.26 2.42
CA GLU A 18 -10.09 3.85 2.78
C GLU A 18 -8.61 3.46 2.82
N ALA A 19 -7.83 3.94 1.86
CA ALA A 19 -6.39 3.70 1.85
C ALA A 19 -5.73 4.22 3.12
N LYS A 20 -6.11 5.43 3.54
CA LYS A 20 -5.59 6.02 4.76
C LYS A 20 -5.89 5.15 5.98
N VAL A 21 -7.12 4.72 6.12
CA VAL A 21 -7.54 3.88 7.26
C VAL A 21 -6.77 2.57 7.26
N LEU A 22 -6.68 1.91 6.11
CA LEU A 22 -6.00 0.63 5.99
C LEU A 22 -4.51 0.76 6.33
N ILE A 23 -3.86 1.77 5.78
CA ILE A 23 -2.43 1.99 5.99
C ILE A 23 -2.15 2.32 7.45
N GLN A 24 -2.97 3.18 8.06
CA GLN A 24 -2.76 3.58 9.46
C GLN A 24 -3.08 2.47 10.46
N SER A 25 -3.84 1.45 10.04
CA SER A 25 -4.13 0.31 10.90
C SER A 25 -2.92 -0.60 11.14
N GLY A 26 -1.85 -0.45 10.36
CA GLY A 26 -0.66 -1.28 10.47
C GLY A 26 -0.74 -2.58 9.69
N GLU A 27 -1.74 -2.73 8.83
CA GLU A 27 -1.94 -3.95 8.06
C GLU A 27 -1.19 -3.97 6.73
N VAL A 28 -0.57 -2.85 6.36
CA VAL A 28 0.14 -2.74 5.08
C VAL A 28 1.64 -2.80 5.31
N LEU A 29 2.29 -3.72 4.60
CA LEU A 29 3.74 -3.88 4.63
C LEU A 29 4.31 -3.43 3.30
N VAL A 30 5.46 -2.77 3.36
CA VAL A 30 6.26 -2.45 2.17
C VAL A 30 7.63 -3.04 2.38
N ASN A 31 8.02 -3.95 1.50
CA ASN A 31 9.29 -4.68 1.60
C ASN A 31 9.46 -5.36 2.96
N GLY A 32 8.36 -5.89 3.50
CA GLY A 32 8.37 -6.61 4.77
C GLY A 32 8.23 -5.77 6.03
N ASP A 33 8.20 -4.44 5.90
CA ASP A 33 8.08 -3.54 7.05
C ASP A 33 6.73 -2.84 7.04
N VAL A 34 6.12 -2.71 8.21
CA VAL A 34 4.85 -1.98 8.34
C VAL A 34 5.06 -0.53 7.91
N GLU A 35 4.19 -0.06 7.03
CA GLU A 35 4.21 1.32 6.59
C GLU A 35 2.89 1.99 6.95
N THR A 36 2.95 3.12 7.65
CA THR A 36 1.76 3.84 8.10
C THR A 36 1.55 5.16 7.36
N ARG A 37 2.41 5.49 6.40
CA ARG A 37 2.31 6.73 5.63
C ARG A 37 1.70 6.47 4.27
N ARG A 38 0.55 7.06 4.03
CA ARG A 38 -0.14 6.95 2.74
C ARG A 38 0.69 7.54 1.59
N GLY A 39 1.44 8.59 1.89
CA GLY A 39 2.23 9.30 0.89
C GLY A 39 3.60 8.69 0.62
N ARG A 40 3.92 7.55 1.20
CA ARG A 40 5.21 6.92 0.93
C ARG A 40 5.39 6.69 -0.56
N LYS A 41 6.51 7.14 -1.11
CA LYS A 41 6.83 6.93 -2.52
C LYS A 41 7.28 5.50 -2.74
N LEU A 42 6.80 4.91 -3.83
CA LEU A 42 7.16 3.56 -4.23
C LEU A 42 7.98 3.60 -5.51
N PHE A 43 8.89 2.67 -5.62
CA PHE A 43 9.78 2.55 -6.78
C PHE A 43 9.64 1.15 -7.39
N PRO A 44 10.00 0.97 -8.67
CA PRO A 44 9.98 -0.36 -9.28
C PRO A 44 10.75 -1.36 -8.44
N GLY A 45 10.13 -2.53 -8.19
CA GLY A 45 10.70 -3.57 -7.36
C GLY A 45 10.22 -3.58 -5.93
N ASP A 46 9.58 -2.50 -5.45
CA ASP A 46 9.00 -2.49 -4.12
C ASP A 46 7.84 -3.50 -4.06
N VAL A 47 7.74 -4.20 -2.94
CA VAL A 47 6.70 -5.21 -2.72
C VAL A 47 5.76 -4.73 -1.63
N ILE A 48 4.46 -4.73 -1.94
CA ILE A 48 3.41 -4.35 -1.00
C ILE A 48 2.66 -5.60 -0.59
N GLU A 49 2.42 -5.75 0.70
CA GLU A 49 1.63 -6.87 1.24
C GLU A 49 0.50 -6.32 2.11
N VAL A 50 -0.71 -6.84 1.88
CA VAL A 50 -1.90 -6.51 2.67
C VAL A 50 -2.64 -7.82 2.92
N GLY A 51 -2.58 -8.33 4.14
CA GLY A 51 -3.16 -9.63 4.44
C GLY A 51 -2.55 -10.71 3.56
N ASP A 52 -3.38 -11.40 2.81
CA ASP A 52 -2.93 -12.46 1.88
C ASP A 52 -2.59 -11.92 0.49
N GLU A 53 -2.82 -10.64 0.26
CA GLU A 53 -2.54 -10.02 -1.03
C GLU A 53 -1.11 -9.52 -1.08
N ARG A 54 -0.48 -9.71 -2.23
CA ARG A 54 0.90 -9.27 -2.45
C ARG A 54 1.01 -8.74 -3.86
N LEU A 55 1.59 -7.55 -4.00
CA LEU A 55 1.86 -6.97 -5.31
C LEU A 55 3.23 -6.33 -5.37
N GLU A 56 3.81 -6.39 -6.54
CA GLU A 56 5.11 -5.81 -6.82
C GLU A 56 4.95 -4.62 -7.74
N VAL A 57 5.63 -3.51 -7.41
CA VAL A 57 5.62 -2.29 -8.23
C VAL A 57 6.51 -2.53 -9.44
N GLY A 58 5.91 -2.37 -10.62
CA GLY A 58 6.63 -2.64 -11.87
C GLY A 58 7.18 -1.41 -12.55
#